data_7f2150422d7f808ea43b5fce599478de
#
_entry.id   7f2150422d7f808ea43b5fce599478de
#
_cell.length_a   1.000
_cell.length_b   1.000
_cell.length_c   1.000
_cell.angle_alpha   90.00
_cell.angle_beta   90.00
_cell.angle_gamma   90.00
#
_symmetry.space_group_name_H-M   'P 1'
#
loop_
_entity.id
_entity.type
_entity.pdbx_description
1 polymer ?
#
loop_
_entity_poly.entity_id
_entity_poly.type
_entity_poly.pdbx_seq_one_letter_code
_entity_poly.pdbx_strand_id
1 'polypeptide(L)'
;KTTITRLVNGLIPQFYQGELQGRVLVDGQEISSRPMYQIAAKVGSVFQNPRTQFFNVDTDSEIAFGIENEARPPQELIERVEQTADDLRIQKLRNRNIFELSGGEKQKIAFASVYAMNPQIYLLDEPSSNLDMTSIQELREHLRLIKKQGKTVLIAEHRLYYLMELADRIVYLEKGEIKGIYTPEEF
;
A
#
# COMPACT_ATOMS: atom_id res chain seq x y z
N LYS A 1 5.67 14.60 0.72
CA LYS A 1 5.70 13.14 0.91
C LYS A 1 4.92 12.44 -0.20
N THR A 2 3.66 12.77 -0.40
CA THR A 2 2.80 12.21 -1.46
C THR A 2 3.40 12.34 -2.87
N THR A 3 4.20 13.38 -3.16
CA THR A 3 4.91 13.51 -4.44
C THR A 3 5.89 12.36 -4.65
N ILE A 4 6.61 11.92 -3.61
CA ILE A 4 7.54 10.80 -3.69
C ILE A 4 6.78 9.49 -3.92
N THR A 5 5.67 9.26 -3.21
CA THR A 5 4.85 8.07 -3.43
C THR A 5 4.32 8.01 -4.87
N ARG A 6 3.88 9.16 -5.42
CA ARG A 6 3.42 9.28 -6.81
C ARG A 6 4.53 9.09 -7.86
N LEU A 7 5.78 9.41 -7.53
CA LEU A 7 6.92 9.10 -8.39
C LEU A 7 7.16 7.59 -8.44
N VAL A 8 7.14 6.91 -7.27
CA VAL A 8 7.44 5.48 -7.17
C VAL A 8 6.37 4.61 -7.83
N ASN A 9 5.08 4.99 -7.76
CA ASN A 9 4.01 4.24 -8.43
C ASN A 9 3.73 4.68 -9.88
N GLY A 10 4.52 5.60 -10.42
CA GLY A 10 4.41 6.06 -11.81
C GLY A 10 3.29 7.04 -12.09
N LEU A 11 2.51 7.49 -11.09
CA LEU A 11 1.49 8.51 -11.29
C LEU A 11 2.09 9.86 -11.72
N ILE A 12 3.33 10.12 -11.35
CA ILE A 12 4.15 11.17 -11.90
C ILE A 12 5.23 10.51 -12.78
N PRO A 13 5.36 10.87 -14.06
CA PRO A 13 4.70 11.98 -14.78
C PRO A 13 3.41 11.59 -15.53
N GLN A 14 2.92 10.35 -15.46
CA GLN A 14 1.89 9.86 -16.39
C GLN A 14 0.52 10.53 -16.20
N PHE A 15 0.13 10.83 -14.96
CA PHE A 15 -1.17 11.46 -14.65
C PHE A 15 -1.04 12.88 -14.10
N TYR A 16 0.08 13.18 -13.45
CA TYR A 16 0.33 14.51 -12.91
C TYR A 16 1.40 15.19 -13.75
N GLN A 17 1.03 16.30 -14.38
CA GLN A 17 1.95 17.09 -15.19
C GLN A 17 2.95 17.84 -14.31
N GLY A 18 4.18 17.97 -14.80
CA GLY A 18 5.25 18.70 -14.13
C GLY A 18 6.59 18.43 -14.82
N GLU A 19 7.59 19.18 -14.44
CA GLU A 19 8.95 18.95 -14.89
C GLU A 19 9.64 17.97 -13.93
N LEU A 20 10.09 16.83 -14.46
CA LEU A 20 10.83 15.82 -13.72
C LEU A 20 12.29 15.84 -14.18
N GLN A 21 13.19 16.20 -13.24
CA GLN A 21 14.63 16.11 -13.45
C GLN A 21 15.20 14.93 -12.67
N GLY A 22 16.06 14.14 -13.31
CA GLY A 22 16.62 12.94 -12.72
C GLY A 22 15.87 11.67 -13.12
N ARG A 23 16.04 10.60 -12.34
CA ARG A 23 15.49 9.28 -12.63
C ARG A 23 14.83 8.66 -11.41
N VAL A 24 13.74 7.92 -11.63
CA VAL A 24 13.12 7.08 -10.61
C VAL A 24 13.31 5.63 -11.01
N LEU A 25 14.04 4.90 -10.18
CA LEU A 25 14.35 3.48 -10.41
C LEU A 25 13.61 2.62 -9.39
N VAL A 26 12.90 1.62 -9.90
CA VAL A 26 12.28 0.58 -9.10
C VAL A 26 12.87 -0.76 -9.54
N ASP A 27 13.48 -1.47 -8.61
CA ASP A 27 14.18 -2.72 -8.90
C ASP A 27 15.22 -2.56 -10.03
N GLY A 28 15.98 -1.46 -9.98
CA GLY A 28 17.00 -1.11 -10.98
C GLY A 28 16.46 -0.67 -12.36
N GLN A 29 15.15 -0.60 -12.52
CA GLN A 29 14.51 -0.25 -13.79
C GLN A 29 13.87 1.13 -13.70
N GLU A 30 14.14 1.97 -14.71
CA GLU A 30 13.51 3.27 -14.80
C GLU A 30 12.01 3.14 -15.09
N ILE A 31 11.17 3.76 -14.25
CA ILE A 31 9.72 3.59 -14.32
C ILE A 31 9.00 4.71 -15.09
N SER A 32 9.61 5.87 -15.27
CA SER A 32 9.00 7.01 -15.96
C SER A 32 8.56 6.72 -17.40
N SER A 33 9.23 5.76 -18.05
CA SER A 33 8.95 5.32 -19.43
C SER A 33 8.16 4.00 -19.53
N ARG A 34 7.81 3.39 -18.39
CA ARG A 34 7.11 2.09 -18.39
C ARG A 34 5.60 2.25 -18.42
N PRO A 35 4.88 1.35 -19.11
CA PRO A 35 3.42 1.29 -19.02
C PRO A 35 2.95 1.07 -17.57
N MET A 36 1.85 1.72 -17.20
CA MET A 36 1.31 1.69 -15.84
C MET A 36 1.05 0.27 -15.32
N TYR A 37 0.57 -0.64 -16.17
CA TYR A 37 0.29 -2.03 -15.77
C TYR A 37 1.56 -2.79 -15.31
N GLN A 38 2.74 -2.47 -15.89
CA GLN A 38 4.01 -3.08 -15.48
C GLN A 38 4.47 -2.55 -14.12
N ILE A 39 4.20 -1.28 -13.85
CA ILE A 39 4.50 -0.67 -12.55
C ILE A 39 3.56 -1.25 -11.49
N ALA A 40 2.26 -1.29 -11.78
CA ALA A 40 1.23 -1.82 -10.87
C ALA A 40 1.43 -3.31 -10.52
N ALA A 41 2.01 -4.10 -11.41
CA ALA A 41 2.36 -5.50 -11.13
C ALA A 41 3.48 -5.63 -10.05
N LYS A 42 4.32 -4.61 -9.88
CA LYS A 42 5.43 -4.61 -8.92
C LYS A 42 5.15 -3.80 -7.66
N VAL A 43 4.42 -2.69 -7.80
CA VAL A 43 4.19 -1.70 -6.75
C VAL A 43 2.71 -1.66 -6.42
N GLY A 44 2.35 -2.21 -5.28
CA GLY A 44 1.00 -2.11 -4.72
C GLY A 44 0.88 -0.84 -3.87
N SER A 45 -0.10 0.01 -4.18
CA SER A 45 -0.28 1.30 -3.51
C SER A 45 -1.53 1.32 -2.63
N VAL A 46 -1.38 1.76 -1.38
CA VAL A 46 -2.49 2.08 -0.46
C VAL A 46 -2.51 3.59 -0.26
N PHE A 47 -3.59 4.23 -0.72
CA PHE A 47 -3.74 5.68 -0.66
C PHE A 47 -4.26 6.16 0.70
N GLN A 48 -3.99 7.42 1.02
CA GLN A 48 -4.42 8.06 2.28
C GLN A 48 -5.94 7.99 2.48
N ASN A 49 -6.72 8.18 1.41
CA ASN A 49 -8.16 8.07 1.46
C ASN A 49 -8.61 6.75 0.81
N PRO A 50 -8.99 5.73 1.58
CA PRO A 50 -9.40 4.44 1.03
C PRO A 50 -10.64 4.54 0.14
N ARG A 51 -11.52 5.54 0.35
CA ARG A 51 -12.73 5.73 -0.45
C ARG A 51 -12.45 6.01 -1.92
N THR A 52 -11.31 6.60 -2.24
CA THR A 52 -10.91 6.90 -3.63
C THR A 52 -10.27 5.70 -4.32
N GLN A 53 -10.05 4.62 -3.61
CA GLN A 53 -9.42 3.41 -4.11
C GLN A 53 -10.43 2.33 -4.52
N PHE A 54 -11.64 2.35 -3.97
CA PHE A 54 -12.64 1.30 -4.19
C PHE A 54 -13.35 1.39 -5.53
N PHE A 55 -13.45 0.27 -6.20
CA PHE A 55 -14.16 0.09 -7.46
C PHE A 55 -15.44 -0.75 -7.28
N ASN A 56 -15.51 -1.57 -6.22
CA ASN A 56 -16.61 -2.50 -5.97
C ASN A 56 -17.49 -2.05 -4.80
N VAL A 57 -18.67 -2.66 -4.72
CA VAL A 57 -19.64 -2.41 -3.64
C VAL A 57 -19.43 -3.35 -2.46
N ASP A 58 -19.00 -4.57 -2.71
CA ASP A 58 -18.74 -5.57 -1.69
C ASP A 58 -17.24 -5.82 -1.48
N THR A 59 -16.93 -6.26 -0.27
CA THR A 59 -15.55 -6.43 0.20
C THR A 59 -14.79 -7.55 -0.51
N ASP A 60 -15.44 -8.66 -0.82
CA ASP A 60 -14.79 -9.80 -1.44
C ASP A 60 -14.42 -9.50 -2.90
N SER A 61 -15.34 -8.86 -3.65
CA SER A 61 -15.06 -8.37 -5.01
C SER A 61 -13.94 -7.31 -5.02
N GLU A 62 -13.88 -6.44 -4.00
CA GLU A 62 -12.81 -5.45 -3.91
C GLU A 62 -11.45 -6.10 -3.64
N ILE A 63 -11.38 -7.11 -2.76
CA ILE A 63 -10.15 -7.86 -2.52
C ILE A 63 -9.70 -8.62 -3.77
N ALA A 64 -10.65 -9.19 -4.53
CA ALA A 64 -10.38 -9.92 -5.75
C ALA A 64 -9.98 -9.02 -6.92
N PHE A 65 -10.40 -7.75 -6.94
CA PHE A 65 -10.32 -6.85 -8.10
C PHE A 65 -8.92 -6.76 -8.72
N GLY A 66 -7.88 -6.64 -7.90
CA GLY A 66 -6.51 -6.53 -8.39
C GLY A 66 -5.99 -7.81 -9.06
N ILE A 67 -6.43 -8.97 -8.56
CA ILE A 67 -5.99 -10.28 -9.05
C ILE A 67 -6.85 -10.80 -10.21
N GLU A 68 -8.06 -10.27 -10.41
CA GLU A 68 -8.91 -10.61 -11.57
C GLU A 68 -8.21 -10.26 -12.90
N ASN A 69 -7.45 -9.19 -12.92
CA ASN A 69 -6.69 -8.76 -14.09
C ASN A 69 -5.55 -9.70 -14.50
N GLU A 70 -5.21 -10.68 -13.65
CA GLU A 70 -4.18 -11.67 -13.93
C GLU A 70 -4.70 -12.87 -14.73
N ALA A 71 -5.99 -12.87 -15.12
CA ALA A 71 -6.67 -13.94 -15.85
C ALA A 71 -6.54 -15.33 -15.18
N ARG A 72 -6.57 -15.38 -13.85
CA ARG A 72 -6.51 -16.63 -13.08
C ARG A 72 -7.86 -17.35 -13.08
N PRO A 73 -7.88 -18.68 -12.89
CA PRO A 73 -9.11 -19.43 -12.71
C PRO A 73 -9.94 -18.88 -11.53
N PRO A 74 -11.29 -18.85 -11.62
CA PRO A 74 -12.14 -18.34 -10.55
C PRO A 74 -11.90 -18.99 -9.18
N GLN A 75 -11.56 -20.27 -9.16
CA GLN A 75 -11.27 -20.99 -7.93
C GLN A 75 -10.03 -20.41 -7.21
N GLU A 76 -8.98 -20.07 -7.94
CA GLU A 76 -7.78 -19.44 -7.36
C GLU A 76 -8.07 -18.05 -6.79
N LEU A 77 -8.98 -17.30 -7.41
CA LEU A 77 -9.41 -15.99 -6.89
C LEU A 77 -10.10 -16.15 -5.53
N ILE A 78 -11.02 -17.10 -5.41
CA ILE A 78 -11.74 -17.39 -4.15
C ILE A 78 -10.73 -17.79 -3.07
N GLU A 79 -9.85 -18.74 -3.35
CA GLU A 79 -8.81 -19.19 -2.42
C GLU A 79 -7.90 -18.04 -1.98
N ARG A 80 -7.54 -17.15 -2.90
CA ARG A 80 -6.70 -15.99 -2.60
C ARG A 80 -7.41 -14.97 -1.71
N VAL A 81 -8.70 -14.73 -1.93
CA VAL A 81 -9.52 -13.87 -1.06
C VAL A 81 -9.63 -14.49 0.34
N GLU A 82 -9.89 -15.79 0.45
CA GLU A 82 -9.93 -16.50 1.73
C GLU A 82 -8.61 -16.42 2.46
N GLN A 83 -7.51 -16.75 1.78
CA GLN A 83 -6.16 -16.68 2.35
C GLN A 83 -5.82 -15.25 2.83
N THR A 84 -6.18 -14.24 2.05
CA THR A 84 -5.98 -12.83 2.42
C THR A 84 -6.75 -12.47 3.69
N ALA A 85 -8.02 -12.91 3.78
CA ALA A 85 -8.84 -12.67 4.95
C ALA A 85 -8.28 -13.33 6.21
N ASP A 86 -7.73 -14.53 6.07
CA ASP A 86 -7.11 -15.28 7.16
C ASP A 86 -5.79 -14.63 7.60
N ASP A 87 -4.89 -14.35 6.67
CA ASP A 87 -3.58 -13.73 6.95
C ASP A 87 -3.72 -12.39 7.68
N LEU A 88 -4.68 -11.58 7.26
CA LEU A 88 -4.95 -10.24 7.81
C LEU A 88 -5.99 -10.24 8.95
N ARG A 89 -6.57 -11.38 9.29
CA ARG A 89 -7.60 -11.56 10.33
C ARG A 89 -8.82 -10.68 10.14
N ILE A 90 -9.30 -10.60 8.90
CA ILE A 90 -10.43 -9.76 8.51
C ILE A 90 -11.67 -10.55 8.08
N GLN A 91 -11.81 -11.82 8.48
CA GLN A 91 -12.93 -12.69 8.10
C GLN A 91 -14.30 -12.06 8.40
N LYS A 92 -14.40 -11.28 9.49
CA LYS A 92 -15.63 -10.56 9.85
C LYS A 92 -16.04 -9.46 8.87
N LEU A 93 -15.14 -9.05 7.99
CA LEU A 93 -15.37 -8.03 6.98
C LEU A 93 -15.76 -8.62 5.63
N ARG A 94 -15.74 -9.94 5.48
CA ARG A 94 -16.10 -10.62 4.23
C ARG A 94 -17.60 -10.49 3.94
N ASN A 95 -17.95 -10.50 2.66
CA ASN A 95 -19.32 -10.42 2.16
C ASN A 95 -20.11 -9.22 2.71
N ARG A 96 -19.45 -8.11 2.96
CA ARG A 96 -20.08 -6.88 3.47
C ARG A 96 -20.09 -5.77 2.43
N ASN A 97 -21.08 -4.90 2.54
CA ASN A 97 -21.12 -3.68 1.75
C ASN A 97 -20.05 -2.69 2.24
N ILE A 98 -19.15 -2.26 1.34
CA ILE A 98 -18.03 -1.34 1.66
C ILE A 98 -18.55 0.00 2.20
N PHE A 99 -19.70 0.49 1.71
CA PHE A 99 -20.22 1.78 2.14
C PHE A 99 -20.69 1.78 3.61
N GLU A 100 -21.03 0.61 4.15
CA GLU A 100 -21.44 0.43 5.54
C GLU A 100 -20.27 0.25 6.52
N LEU A 101 -19.04 0.12 6.01
CA LEU A 101 -17.85 -0.03 6.83
C LEU A 101 -17.43 1.29 7.48
N SER A 102 -16.88 1.18 8.69
CA SER A 102 -16.16 2.28 9.35
C SER A 102 -14.91 2.70 8.57
N GLY A 103 -14.34 3.86 8.89
CA GLY A 103 -13.11 4.33 8.26
C GLY A 103 -11.93 3.36 8.42
N GLY A 104 -11.77 2.78 9.61
CA GLY A 104 -10.73 1.78 9.89
C GLY A 104 -10.96 0.47 9.14
N GLU A 105 -12.21 -0.01 9.06
CA GLU A 105 -12.56 -1.21 8.27
C GLU A 105 -12.31 -0.98 6.77
N LYS A 106 -12.63 0.21 6.25
CA LYS A 106 -12.31 0.59 4.86
C LYS A 106 -10.81 0.55 4.60
N GLN A 107 -10.00 1.05 5.54
CA GLN A 107 -8.53 1.00 5.42
C GLN A 107 -8.02 -0.44 5.37
N LYS A 108 -8.59 -1.34 6.19
CA LYS A 108 -8.26 -2.78 6.16
C LYS A 108 -8.58 -3.43 4.82
N ILE A 109 -9.73 -3.12 4.23
CA ILE A 109 -10.10 -3.65 2.91
C ILE A 109 -9.20 -3.08 1.81
N ALA A 110 -8.88 -1.78 1.84
CA ALA A 110 -7.94 -1.19 0.90
C ALA A 110 -6.54 -1.81 0.99
N PHE A 111 -6.08 -2.11 2.20
CA PHE A 111 -4.83 -2.84 2.40
C PHE A 111 -4.94 -4.29 1.90
N ALA A 112 -6.04 -4.97 2.18
CA ALA A 112 -6.30 -6.35 1.78
C ALA A 112 -6.33 -6.53 0.26
N SER A 113 -6.93 -5.59 -0.49
CA SER A 113 -6.93 -5.63 -1.96
C SER A 113 -5.52 -5.56 -2.55
N VAL A 114 -4.65 -4.74 -1.95
CA VAL A 114 -3.24 -4.67 -2.34
C VAL A 114 -2.47 -5.92 -1.90
N TYR A 115 -2.72 -6.42 -0.69
CA TYR A 115 -2.08 -7.64 -0.17
C TYR A 115 -2.40 -8.86 -1.03
N ALA A 116 -3.65 -8.99 -1.49
CA ALA A 116 -4.08 -10.08 -2.38
C ALA A 116 -3.27 -10.15 -3.69
N MET A 117 -2.87 -9.01 -4.23
CA MET A 117 -2.02 -8.93 -5.43
C MET A 117 -0.59 -9.43 -5.19
N ASN A 118 -0.16 -9.54 -3.94
CA ASN A 118 1.17 -9.98 -3.54
C ASN A 118 2.33 -9.22 -4.22
N PRO A 119 2.33 -7.87 -4.25
CA PRO A 119 3.37 -7.11 -4.93
C PRO A 119 4.74 -7.29 -4.27
N GLN A 120 5.81 -6.92 -4.94
CA GLN A 120 7.15 -6.90 -4.36
C GLN A 120 7.38 -5.68 -3.48
N ILE A 121 6.72 -4.56 -3.81
CA ILE A 121 6.85 -3.28 -3.12
C ILE A 121 5.48 -2.81 -2.68
N TYR A 122 5.32 -2.56 -1.39
CA TYR A 122 4.15 -1.93 -0.80
C TYR A 122 4.42 -0.45 -0.59
N LEU A 123 3.57 0.39 -1.14
CA LEU A 123 3.65 1.83 -1.03
C LEU A 123 2.43 2.35 -0.27
N LEU A 124 2.64 2.93 0.90
CA LEU A 124 1.57 3.43 1.76
C LEU A 124 1.71 4.94 1.97
N ASP A 125 0.65 5.68 1.71
CA ASP A 125 0.60 7.12 1.92
C ASP A 125 -0.33 7.45 3.09
N GLU A 126 0.26 7.85 4.22
CA GLU A 126 -0.38 8.18 5.49
C GLU A 126 -1.42 7.13 5.96
N PRO A 127 -1.06 5.83 6.00
CA PRO A 127 -2.01 4.76 6.25
C PRO A 127 -2.65 4.82 7.65
N SER A 128 -2.05 5.53 8.60
CA SER A 128 -2.59 5.66 9.97
C SER A 128 -3.49 6.88 10.18
N SER A 129 -3.70 7.74 9.18
CA SER A 129 -4.30 9.07 9.33
C SER A 129 -5.72 9.04 9.95
N ASN A 130 -6.51 8.03 9.63
CA ASN A 130 -7.91 7.88 10.07
C ASN A 130 -8.12 6.67 10.99
N LEU A 131 -7.05 6.14 11.60
CA LEU A 131 -7.11 4.96 12.44
C LEU A 131 -7.07 5.33 13.93
N ASP A 132 -7.83 4.58 14.73
CA ASP A 132 -7.68 4.52 16.17
C ASP A 132 -6.46 3.68 16.59
N MET A 133 -6.13 3.70 17.88
CA MET A 133 -4.95 3.01 18.39
C MET A 133 -4.98 1.49 18.13
N THR A 134 -6.14 0.86 18.22
CA THR A 134 -6.31 -0.57 17.98
C THR A 134 -6.03 -0.89 16.51
N SER A 135 -6.62 -0.13 15.59
CA SER A 135 -6.39 -0.30 14.14
C SER A 135 -4.95 0.01 13.72
N ILE A 136 -4.25 0.93 14.40
CA ILE A 136 -2.82 1.17 14.19
C ILE A 136 -1.99 -0.04 14.61
N GLN A 137 -2.32 -0.71 15.72
CA GLN A 137 -1.63 -1.93 16.14
C GLN A 137 -1.84 -3.08 15.12
N GLU A 138 -3.06 -3.23 14.61
CA GLU A 138 -3.34 -4.21 13.56
C GLU A 138 -2.55 -3.89 12.27
N LEU A 139 -2.52 -2.62 11.84
CA LEU A 139 -1.70 -2.18 10.70
C LEU A 139 -0.22 -2.54 10.92
N ARG A 140 0.31 -2.30 12.13
CA ARG A 140 1.68 -2.66 12.48
C ARG A 140 1.94 -4.17 12.31
N GLU A 141 0.99 -5.03 12.75
CA GLU A 141 1.12 -6.48 12.56
C GLU A 141 1.09 -6.88 11.08
N HIS A 142 0.24 -6.24 10.28
CA HIS A 142 0.21 -6.46 8.83
C HIS A 142 1.55 -6.06 8.17
N LEU A 143 2.12 -4.91 8.56
CA LEU A 143 3.44 -4.46 8.07
C LEU A 143 4.55 -5.44 8.48
N ARG A 144 4.49 -5.97 9.72
CA ARG A 144 5.42 -7.00 10.19
C ARG A 144 5.31 -8.28 9.37
N LEU A 145 4.09 -8.67 9.00
CA LEU A 145 3.83 -9.86 8.17
C LEU A 145 4.48 -9.71 6.79
N ILE A 146 4.22 -8.61 6.08
CA ILE A 146 4.79 -8.39 4.74
C ILE A 146 6.32 -8.24 4.77
N LYS A 147 6.87 -7.62 5.83
CA LYS A 147 8.33 -7.55 6.03
C LYS A 147 8.94 -8.94 6.21
N LYS A 148 8.30 -9.82 7.00
CA LYS A 148 8.73 -11.24 7.15
C LYS A 148 8.70 -12.03 5.85
N GLN A 149 7.83 -11.66 4.92
CA GLN A 149 7.76 -12.25 3.58
C GLN A 149 8.86 -11.73 2.63
N GLY A 150 9.78 -10.90 3.12
CA GLY A 150 10.88 -10.34 2.33
C GLY A 150 10.47 -9.24 1.36
N LYS A 151 9.31 -8.62 1.57
CA LYS A 151 8.81 -7.53 0.72
C LYS A 151 9.43 -6.20 1.12
N THR A 152 9.51 -5.29 0.16
CA THR A 152 9.90 -3.89 0.41
C THR A 152 8.67 -3.07 0.77
N VAL A 153 8.78 -2.23 1.80
CA VAL A 153 7.71 -1.34 2.23
C VAL A 153 8.22 0.09 2.25
N LEU A 154 7.55 0.98 1.53
CA LEU A 154 7.80 2.42 1.58
C LEU A 154 6.56 3.11 2.15
N ILE A 155 6.72 3.81 3.27
CA ILE A 155 5.63 4.49 3.97
C ILE A 155 5.93 5.98 4.08
N ALA A 156 5.02 6.81 3.58
CA ALA A 156 4.99 8.22 3.89
C ALA A 156 4.10 8.42 5.11
N GLU A 157 4.66 8.86 6.24
CA GLU A 157 3.93 8.91 7.51
C GLU A 157 4.35 10.13 8.35
N HIS A 158 3.45 10.53 9.25
CA HIS A 158 3.68 11.54 10.29
C HIS A 158 3.78 10.91 11.69
N ARG A 159 3.08 9.82 11.93
CA ARG A 159 3.05 9.10 13.19
C ARG A 159 4.08 7.98 13.17
N LEU A 160 5.29 8.23 13.62
CA LEU A 160 6.39 7.27 13.48
C LEU A 160 6.44 6.22 14.60
N TYR A 161 5.81 6.46 15.74
CA TYR A 161 5.96 5.62 16.94
C TYR A 161 5.67 4.13 16.71
N TYR A 162 4.71 3.78 15.83
CA TYR A 162 4.36 2.40 15.55
C TYR A 162 5.29 1.73 14.52
N LEU A 163 6.12 2.53 13.85
CA LEU A 163 7.04 2.08 12.80
C LEU A 163 8.49 1.92 13.29
N MET A 164 8.86 2.52 14.42
CA MET A 164 10.27 2.59 14.87
C MET A 164 10.94 1.21 14.99
N GLU A 165 10.22 0.19 15.45
CA GLU A 165 10.74 -1.18 15.54
C GLU A 165 10.71 -1.95 14.19
N LEU A 166 10.02 -1.43 13.20
CA LEU A 166 9.88 -2.08 11.89
C LEU A 166 10.73 -1.45 10.81
N ALA A 167 11.01 -0.15 10.92
CA ALA A 167 11.76 0.59 9.92
C ALA A 167 13.23 0.16 9.90
N ASP A 168 13.80 0.03 8.71
CA ASP A 168 15.24 -0.16 8.53
C ASP A 168 15.93 1.19 8.29
N ARG A 169 15.21 2.14 7.68
CA ARG A 169 15.69 3.50 7.40
C ARG A 169 14.56 4.51 7.48
N ILE A 170 14.90 5.72 7.92
CA ILE A 170 14.02 6.88 7.99
C ILE A 170 14.59 7.97 7.10
N VAL A 171 13.80 8.43 6.12
CA VAL A 171 14.15 9.55 5.25
C VAL A 171 13.43 10.80 5.74
N TYR A 172 14.19 11.75 6.28
CA TYR A 172 13.63 13.01 6.77
C TYR A 172 13.52 14.05 5.65
N LEU A 173 12.26 14.50 5.43
CA LEU A 173 11.93 15.48 4.39
C LEU A 173 11.45 16.77 5.02
N GLU A 174 12.05 17.88 4.63
CA GLU A 174 11.64 19.23 5.02
C GLU A 174 11.63 20.15 3.80
N LYS A 175 10.54 20.89 3.62
CA LYS A 175 10.37 21.88 2.52
C LYS A 175 10.72 21.35 1.13
N GLY A 176 10.40 20.07 0.87
CA GLY A 176 10.64 19.42 -0.43
C GLY A 176 12.04 18.84 -0.61
N GLU A 177 12.91 18.94 0.39
CA GLU A 177 14.30 18.44 0.34
C GLU A 177 14.51 17.28 1.32
N ILE A 178 15.36 16.33 0.93
CA ILE A 178 15.88 15.32 1.85
C ILE A 178 16.94 15.96 2.73
N LYS A 179 16.69 16.04 4.04
CA LYS A 179 17.61 16.60 5.03
C LYS A 179 18.52 15.56 5.66
N GLY A 180 18.10 14.29 5.65
CA GLY A 180 18.91 13.19 6.16
C GLY A 180 18.26 11.83 5.94
N ILE A 181 19.09 10.81 6.06
CA ILE A 181 18.67 9.40 6.07
C ILE A 181 19.27 8.80 7.33
N TYR A 182 18.42 8.21 8.16
CA TYR A 182 18.77 7.75 9.50
C TYR A 182 18.34 6.29 9.68
N THR A 183 19.01 5.59 10.58
CA THR A 183 18.42 4.40 11.21
C THR A 183 17.40 4.83 12.29
N PRO A 184 16.51 3.96 12.75
CA PRO A 184 15.60 4.28 13.87
C PRO A 184 16.30 4.65 15.17
N GLU A 185 17.53 4.17 15.38
CA GLU A 185 18.36 4.43 16.56
C GLU A 185 19.03 5.81 16.51
N GLU A 186 19.25 6.34 15.30
CA GLU A 186 19.85 7.67 15.07
C GLU A 186 18.82 8.80 15.02
N PHE A 187 17.52 8.47 14.82
CA PHE A 187 16.42 9.42 14.66
C PHE A 187 15.72 9.70 15.97
#